data_2098d1b8c5c1740897b4b9f4baed51c4
#
_entry.id   2098d1b8c5c1740897b4b9f4baed51c4
#
_cell.length_a   1.000
_cell.length_b   1.000
_cell.length_c   1.000
_cell.angle_alpha   90.00
_cell.angle_beta   90.00
_cell.angle_gamma   90.00
#
_symmetry.space_group_name_H-M   'P 1'
#
loop_
_entity.id
_entity.type
_entity.pdbx_description
1 polymer ?
#
loop_
_entity_poly.entity_id
_entity_poly.type
_entity_poly.pdbx_seq_one_letter_code
_entity_poly.pdbx_strand_id
1 'polypeptide(L)'
;MKDKTLTLIIPAKNESESLPMVLNSLKKFNYNILVSLSGHDYVTINSIKNYDNVKILKQSAKGYGNALLEGINACKTKYFCIFNADGSFDENDLPKMLELNHQYDFIFTSRYSSGAGSEDDTIVTYLGNQIFSLLGRIFFSLKISDILFTFVMGQTESFKKLNVMSTDFRFCVEFPIKMKKKKMKYFSISSYEKKRISGIKKVNVFKDGFLILLEIIRLYFK
;
A
#
# COMPACT_ATOMS: atom_id res chain seq x y z
N MET A 1 17.62 -18.68 -1.10
CA MET A 1 16.33 -19.42 -1.09
C MET A 1 15.19 -18.41 -1.28
N LYS A 2 14.12 -18.80 -1.97
CA LYS A 2 12.92 -17.94 -2.13
C LYS A 2 12.25 -17.81 -0.77
N ASP A 3 12.08 -16.59 -0.26
CA ASP A 3 11.27 -16.37 0.94
C ASP A 3 9.81 -16.56 0.56
N LYS A 4 9.28 -17.74 0.88
CA LYS A 4 7.91 -18.12 0.58
C LYS A 4 6.89 -17.56 1.56
N THR A 5 7.32 -16.77 2.54
CA THR A 5 6.45 -16.26 3.61
C THR A 5 5.81 -14.93 3.28
N LEU A 6 6.36 -14.17 2.30
CA LEU A 6 5.92 -12.84 1.88
C LEU A 6 5.43 -12.83 0.42
N THR A 7 4.32 -12.14 0.18
CA THR A 7 3.85 -11.76 -1.15
C THR A 7 3.76 -10.24 -1.26
N LEU A 8 4.41 -9.65 -2.26
CA LEU A 8 4.23 -8.26 -2.62
C LEU A 8 2.95 -8.12 -3.46
N ILE A 9 2.04 -7.27 -3.02
CA ILE A 9 0.80 -6.93 -3.74
C ILE A 9 1.04 -5.61 -4.45
N ILE A 10 1.10 -5.65 -5.77
CA ILE A 10 1.41 -4.48 -6.61
C ILE A 10 0.16 -4.07 -7.40
N PRO A 11 -0.58 -3.04 -6.96
CA PRO A 11 -1.65 -2.46 -7.76
C PRO A 11 -1.03 -1.72 -8.94
N ALA A 12 -1.46 -2.03 -10.17
CA ALA A 12 -0.94 -1.41 -11.38
C ALA A 12 -2.07 -0.89 -12.29
N LYS A 13 -1.85 0.26 -12.91
CA LYS A 13 -2.74 0.85 -13.92
C LYS A 13 -1.95 1.74 -14.85
N ASN A 14 -1.76 1.33 -16.10
CA ASN A 14 -0.96 2.01 -17.10
C ASN A 14 0.49 2.23 -16.60
N GLU A 15 1.15 1.14 -16.18
CA GLU A 15 2.50 1.17 -15.58
C GLU A 15 3.49 0.33 -16.41
N SER A 16 3.30 0.28 -17.73
CA SER A 16 4.12 -0.54 -18.63
C SER A 16 5.60 -0.14 -18.70
N GLU A 17 5.94 1.09 -18.35
CA GLU A 17 7.31 1.59 -18.33
C GLU A 17 7.97 1.36 -16.96
N SER A 18 7.29 1.70 -15.87
CA SER A 18 7.83 1.64 -14.53
C SER A 18 7.85 0.23 -13.94
N LEU A 19 6.77 -0.53 -14.13
CA LEU A 19 6.62 -1.84 -13.50
C LEU A 19 7.74 -2.84 -13.86
N PRO A 20 8.23 -2.97 -15.11
CA PRO A 20 9.39 -3.82 -15.41
C PRO A 20 10.65 -3.41 -14.63
N MET A 21 10.89 -2.11 -14.45
CA MET A 21 12.03 -1.61 -13.69
C MET A 21 11.91 -1.96 -12.19
N VAL A 22 10.71 -1.79 -11.63
CA VAL A 22 10.38 -2.19 -10.26
C VAL A 22 10.58 -3.70 -10.07
N LEU A 23 10.08 -4.53 -10.98
CA LEU A 23 10.25 -5.97 -10.91
C LEU A 23 11.72 -6.39 -10.98
N ASN A 24 12.52 -5.68 -11.77
CA ASN A 24 13.96 -5.92 -11.84
C ASN A 24 14.69 -5.58 -10.51
N SER A 25 14.34 -4.45 -9.86
CA SER A 25 14.93 -4.09 -8.56
C SER A 25 14.55 -5.08 -7.45
N LEU A 26 13.37 -5.69 -7.55
CA LEU A 26 12.87 -6.68 -6.60
C LEU A 26 13.46 -8.08 -6.77
N LYS A 27 14.13 -8.40 -7.90
CA LYS A 27 14.72 -9.74 -8.16
C LYS A 27 15.69 -10.18 -7.07
N LYS A 28 16.44 -9.24 -6.47
CA LYS A 28 17.43 -9.53 -5.41
C LYS A 28 16.82 -10.18 -4.16
N PHE A 29 15.53 -9.96 -3.89
CA PHE A 29 14.85 -10.48 -2.68
C PHE A 29 14.15 -11.82 -2.90
N ASN A 30 13.83 -12.17 -4.14
CA ASN A 30 13.17 -13.41 -4.52
C ASN A 30 11.81 -13.68 -3.79
N TYR A 31 11.05 -12.62 -3.47
CA TYR A 31 9.70 -12.70 -2.90
C TYR A 31 8.66 -13.17 -3.93
N ASN A 32 7.50 -13.60 -3.46
CA ASN A 32 6.34 -13.79 -4.35
C ASN A 32 5.79 -12.41 -4.74
N ILE A 33 5.38 -12.26 -5.99
CA ILE A 33 4.82 -11.01 -6.51
C ILE A 33 3.44 -11.30 -7.11
N LEU A 34 2.45 -10.52 -6.71
CA LEU A 34 1.10 -10.54 -7.24
C LEU A 34 0.75 -9.14 -7.75
N VAL A 35 0.70 -8.98 -9.07
CA VAL A 35 0.30 -7.73 -9.71
C VAL A 35 -1.20 -7.74 -9.92
N SER A 36 -1.90 -6.80 -9.29
CA SER A 36 -3.35 -6.61 -9.40
C SER A 36 -3.67 -5.46 -10.35
N LEU A 37 -4.31 -5.73 -11.47
CA LEU A 37 -4.59 -4.74 -12.52
C LEU A 37 -5.85 -5.07 -13.33
N SER A 38 -6.35 -4.10 -14.10
CA SER A 38 -7.45 -4.31 -15.03
C SER A 38 -7.09 -5.32 -16.10
N GLY A 39 -7.97 -6.29 -16.36
CA GLY A 39 -7.79 -7.25 -17.45
C GLY A 39 -7.72 -6.62 -18.86
N HIS A 40 -8.09 -5.36 -18.99
CA HIS A 40 -8.00 -4.57 -20.24
C HIS A 40 -6.71 -3.74 -20.35
N ASP A 41 -5.84 -3.75 -19.36
CA ASP A 41 -4.52 -3.09 -19.42
C ASP A 41 -3.49 -3.99 -20.10
N TYR A 42 -3.74 -4.29 -21.37
CA TYR A 42 -2.91 -5.21 -22.16
C TYR A 42 -1.47 -4.73 -22.30
N VAL A 43 -1.25 -3.41 -22.31
CA VAL A 43 0.10 -2.83 -22.45
C VAL A 43 0.94 -3.15 -21.21
N THR A 44 0.41 -2.92 -20.02
CA THR A 44 1.08 -3.28 -18.76
C THR A 44 1.23 -4.81 -18.62
N ILE A 45 0.20 -5.58 -18.96
CA ILE A 45 0.25 -7.05 -18.92
C ILE A 45 1.38 -7.57 -19.81
N ASN A 46 1.47 -7.09 -21.05
CA ASN A 46 2.49 -7.53 -22.00
C ASN A 46 3.91 -7.15 -21.56
N SER A 47 4.09 -6.01 -20.90
CA SER A 47 5.42 -5.58 -20.41
C SER A 47 6.01 -6.49 -19.35
N ILE A 48 5.19 -7.27 -18.65
CA ILE A 48 5.63 -8.15 -17.55
C ILE A 48 5.44 -9.66 -17.82
N LYS A 49 4.99 -10.05 -19.01
CA LYS A 49 4.68 -11.47 -19.34
C LYS A 49 5.84 -12.45 -19.18
N ASN A 50 7.08 -11.95 -19.28
CA ASN A 50 8.31 -12.78 -19.22
C ASN A 50 8.91 -12.87 -17.80
N TYR A 51 8.17 -12.45 -16.77
CA TYR A 51 8.62 -12.55 -15.38
C TYR A 51 7.99 -13.78 -14.71
N ASP A 52 8.72 -14.88 -14.63
CA ASP A 52 8.22 -16.20 -14.14
C ASP A 52 7.79 -16.17 -12.67
N ASN A 53 8.32 -15.25 -11.87
CA ASN A 53 7.99 -15.10 -10.44
C ASN A 53 6.80 -14.17 -10.18
N VAL A 54 6.18 -13.61 -11.22
CA VAL A 54 5.06 -12.67 -11.15
C VAL A 54 3.75 -13.37 -11.49
N LYS A 55 2.77 -13.26 -10.61
CA LYS A 55 1.40 -13.68 -10.87
C LYS A 55 0.55 -12.45 -11.18
N ILE A 56 -0.28 -12.53 -12.21
CA ILE A 56 -1.20 -11.47 -12.58
C ILE A 56 -2.59 -11.81 -12.05
N LEU A 57 -3.17 -10.89 -11.28
CA LEU A 57 -4.55 -10.92 -10.83
C LEU A 57 -5.35 -9.88 -11.62
N LYS A 58 -6.28 -10.34 -12.45
CA LYS A 58 -7.20 -9.46 -13.16
C LYS A 58 -8.30 -9.01 -12.18
N GLN A 59 -8.38 -7.71 -11.93
CA GLN A 59 -9.40 -7.14 -11.04
C GLN A 59 -10.82 -7.41 -11.56
N SER A 60 -11.73 -7.77 -10.66
CA SER A 60 -13.15 -7.92 -10.97
C SER A 60 -13.86 -6.58 -11.13
N ALA A 61 -13.38 -5.53 -10.43
CA ALA A 61 -13.91 -4.17 -10.48
C ALA A 61 -12.80 -3.12 -10.47
N LYS A 62 -13.13 -1.89 -10.90
CA LYS A 62 -12.20 -0.77 -10.90
C LYS A 62 -12.01 -0.23 -9.47
N GLY A 63 -10.83 0.32 -9.17
CA GLY A 63 -10.52 1.04 -7.95
C GLY A 63 -9.18 0.63 -7.34
N TYR A 64 -8.51 1.60 -6.73
CA TYR A 64 -7.23 1.37 -6.06
C TYR A 64 -7.39 0.41 -4.87
N GLY A 65 -8.34 0.71 -3.98
CA GLY A 65 -8.67 -0.16 -2.85
C GLY A 65 -9.13 -1.55 -3.30
N ASN A 66 -9.86 -1.65 -4.43
CA ASN A 66 -10.28 -2.93 -4.97
C ASN A 66 -9.06 -3.78 -5.40
N ALA A 67 -8.08 -3.17 -6.08
CA ALA A 67 -6.84 -3.88 -6.45
C ALA A 67 -6.13 -4.45 -5.22
N LEU A 68 -6.06 -3.67 -4.13
CA LEU A 68 -5.44 -4.09 -2.89
C LEU A 68 -6.24 -5.19 -2.19
N LEU A 69 -7.56 -5.02 -2.06
CA LEU A 69 -8.44 -6.00 -1.41
C LEU A 69 -8.40 -7.35 -2.12
N GLU A 70 -8.55 -7.37 -3.43
CA GLU A 70 -8.47 -8.60 -4.21
C GLU A 70 -7.09 -9.24 -4.12
N GLY A 71 -6.02 -8.45 -4.22
CA GLY A 71 -4.65 -8.92 -4.11
C GLY A 71 -4.35 -9.53 -2.74
N ILE A 72 -4.71 -8.86 -1.65
CA ILE A 72 -4.48 -9.36 -0.28
C ILE A 72 -5.35 -10.59 0.01
N ASN A 73 -6.61 -10.62 -0.45
CA ASN A 73 -7.48 -11.77 -0.28
C ASN A 73 -6.99 -13.00 -1.07
N ALA A 74 -6.37 -12.81 -2.23
CA ALA A 74 -5.76 -13.88 -3.01
C ALA A 74 -4.39 -14.33 -2.44
N CYS A 75 -3.81 -13.58 -1.51
CA CYS A 75 -2.53 -13.88 -0.89
C CYS A 75 -2.63 -15.17 -0.05
N LYS A 76 -1.72 -16.12 -0.31
CA LYS A 76 -1.62 -17.42 0.40
C LYS A 76 -0.44 -17.48 1.36
N THR A 77 0.39 -16.45 1.41
CA THR A 77 1.55 -16.39 2.30
C THR A 77 1.17 -15.80 3.65
N LYS A 78 2.00 -16.05 4.65
CA LYS A 78 1.79 -15.53 6.01
C LYS A 78 1.73 -14.02 6.04
N TYR A 79 2.58 -13.37 5.23
CA TYR A 79 2.68 -11.92 5.15
C TYR A 79 2.35 -11.42 3.75
N PHE A 80 1.77 -10.23 3.69
CA PHE A 80 1.65 -9.43 2.48
C PHE A 80 2.39 -8.11 2.66
N CYS A 81 2.79 -7.50 1.57
CA CYS A 81 3.23 -6.11 1.57
C CYS A 81 2.64 -5.40 0.35
N ILE A 82 2.02 -4.25 0.57
CA ILE A 82 1.59 -3.36 -0.52
C ILE A 82 2.84 -2.67 -1.05
N PHE A 83 3.09 -2.78 -2.36
CA PHE A 83 4.24 -2.17 -3.02
C PHE A 83 3.81 -1.48 -4.31
N ASN A 84 4.29 -0.24 -4.57
CA ASN A 84 3.86 0.52 -5.73
C ASN A 84 4.52 0.05 -7.03
N ALA A 85 3.80 0.22 -8.14
CA ALA A 85 4.28 -0.11 -9.49
C ALA A 85 5.12 1.02 -10.12
N ASP A 86 5.14 2.21 -9.53
CA ASP A 86 5.77 3.42 -10.09
C ASP A 86 7.23 3.65 -9.66
N GLY A 87 7.76 2.79 -8.78
CA GLY A 87 9.13 2.84 -8.29
C GLY A 87 9.38 3.83 -7.16
N SER A 88 8.33 4.44 -6.61
CA SER A 88 8.48 5.43 -5.54
C SER A 88 8.83 4.82 -4.18
N PHE A 89 8.49 3.55 -3.92
CA PHE A 89 8.81 2.89 -2.64
C PHE A 89 10.24 2.36 -2.61
N ASP A 90 10.92 2.54 -1.47
CA ASP A 90 12.26 1.99 -1.30
C ASP A 90 12.20 0.51 -0.93
N GLU A 91 12.59 -0.33 -1.87
CA GLU A 91 12.61 -1.79 -1.71
C GLU A 91 13.57 -2.26 -0.60
N ASN A 92 14.52 -1.42 -0.18
CA ASN A 92 15.47 -1.77 0.88
C ASN A 92 14.85 -1.77 2.28
N ASP A 93 13.64 -1.20 2.43
CA ASP A 93 12.88 -1.29 3.68
C ASP A 93 12.23 -2.66 3.90
N LEU A 94 12.01 -3.44 2.83
CA LEU A 94 11.30 -4.73 2.90
C LEU A 94 11.88 -5.73 3.92
N PRO A 95 13.21 -5.96 4.01
CA PRO A 95 13.76 -6.89 4.99
C PRO A 95 13.49 -6.46 6.44
N LYS A 96 13.62 -5.16 6.74
CA LYS A 96 13.36 -4.61 8.07
C LYS A 96 11.88 -4.72 8.44
N MET A 97 10.98 -4.42 7.49
CA MET A 97 9.54 -4.59 7.70
C MET A 97 9.20 -6.05 7.99
N LEU A 98 9.79 -6.99 7.27
CA LEU A 98 9.55 -8.43 7.45
C LEU A 98 10.02 -8.92 8.83
N GLU A 99 11.19 -8.48 9.28
CA GLU A 99 11.70 -8.77 10.61
C GLU A 99 10.75 -8.27 11.71
N LEU A 100 10.33 -7.02 11.63
CA LEU A 100 9.42 -6.41 12.58
C LEU A 100 8.03 -7.07 12.59
N ASN A 101 7.58 -7.60 11.45
CA ASN A 101 6.27 -8.26 11.34
C ASN A 101 6.17 -9.59 12.12
N HIS A 102 7.29 -10.10 12.64
CA HIS A 102 7.27 -11.21 13.61
C HIS A 102 6.68 -10.80 14.97
N GLN A 103 6.77 -9.52 15.33
CA GLN A 103 6.33 -8.97 16.63
C GLN A 103 5.02 -8.20 16.55
N TYR A 104 4.68 -7.69 15.35
CA TYR A 104 3.53 -6.83 15.10
C TYR A 104 2.63 -7.44 14.02
N ASP A 105 1.34 -7.13 14.08
CA ASP A 105 0.39 -7.53 13.02
C ASP A 105 0.63 -6.72 11.75
N PHE A 106 1.01 -5.43 11.89
CA PHE A 106 1.21 -4.51 10.77
C PHE A 106 2.40 -3.59 10.99
N ILE A 107 3.16 -3.36 9.92
CA ILE A 107 4.25 -2.38 9.86
C ILE A 107 3.87 -1.32 8.83
N PHE A 108 3.70 -0.09 9.30
CA PHE A 108 3.47 1.08 8.46
C PHE A 108 4.80 1.78 8.21
N THR A 109 4.90 2.45 7.07
CA THR A 109 6.02 3.35 6.81
C THR A 109 5.55 4.80 6.84
N SER A 110 6.45 5.74 7.05
CA SER A 110 6.15 7.16 7.09
C SER A 110 7.25 7.98 6.41
N ARG A 111 6.85 8.88 5.55
CA ARG A 111 7.71 9.88 4.89
C ARG A 111 8.03 11.07 5.80
N TYR A 112 7.33 11.19 6.94
CA TYR A 112 7.38 12.36 7.83
C TYR A 112 8.01 12.06 9.19
N SER A 113 8.62 10.89 9.33
CA SER A 113 9.42 10.53 10.51
C SER A 113 10.86 11.04 10.38
N SER A 114 11.61 11.09 11.48
CA SER A 114 13.03 11.46 11.43
C SER A 114 13.83 10.52 10.51
N GLY A 115 14.63 11.08 9.61
CA GLY A 115 15.40 10.33 8.61
C GLY A 115 14.61 9.87 7.39
N ALA A 116 13.33 10.25 7.26
CA ALA A 116 12.49 9.99 6.10
C ALA A 116 12.44 11.21 5.17
N GLY A 117 11.70 11.08 4.06
CA GLY A 117 11.47 12.16 3.11
C GLY A 117 10.66 11.71 1.91
N SER A 118 10.35 12.63 1.01
CA SER A 118 9.67 12.34 -0.25
C SER A 118 10.15 13.29 -1.35
N GLU A 119 10.48 12.72 -2.50
CA GLU A 119 10.75 13.44 -3.75
C GLU A 119 9.49 13.59 -4.62
N ASP A 120 8.41 12.89 -4.29
CA ASP A 120 7.18 12.86 -5.08
C ASP A 120 6.03 13.65 -4.44
N ASP A 121 6.17 14.08 -3.19
CA ASP A 121 5.13 14.81 -2.49
C ASP A 121 5.08 16.29 -2.94
N THR A 122 3.88 16.87 -2.90
CA THR A 122 3.65 18.29 -3.16
C THR A 122 3.17 18.95 -1.88
N ILE A 123 3.27 20.29 -1.79
CA ILE A 123 2.78 21.03 -0.62
C ILE A 123 1.31 20.67 -0.32
N VAL A 124 0.48 20.54 -1.37
CA VAL A 124 -0.96 20.24 -1.19
C VAL A 124 -1.17 18.83 -0.66
N THR A 125 -0.47 17.82 -1.22
CA THR A 125 -0.58 16.43 -0.76
C THR A 125 0.03 16.26 0.62
N TYR A 126 1.12 16.94 0.93
CA TYR A 126 1.72 16.99 2.27
C TYR A 126 0.73 17.54 3.32
N LEU A 127 0.17 18.74 3.09
CA LEU A 127 -0.78 19.35 4.02
C LEU A 127 -2.03 18.49 4.20
N GLY A 128 -2.58 17.94 3.10
CA GLY A 128 -3.72 17.02 3.16
C GLY A 128 -3.42 15.79 4.02
N ASN A 129 -2.25 15.18 3.84
CA ASN A 129 -1.87 14.02 4.62
C ASN A 129 -1.64 14.35 6.10
N GLN A 130 -1.03 15.50 6.42
CA GLN A 130 -0.89 15.95 7.81
C GLN A 130 -2.25 16.14 8.49
N ILE A 131 -3.24 16.71 7.78
CA ILE A 131 -4.61 16.88 8.29
C ILE A 131 -5.23 15.50 8.56
N PHE A 132 -5.20 14.57 7.61
CA PHE A 132 -5.80 13.24 7.80
C PHE A 132 -5.08 12.41 8.88
N SER A 133 -3.78 12.52 8.99
CA SER A 133 -3.00 11.88 10.05
C SER A 133 -3.34 12.48 11.43
N LEU A 134 -3.55 13.79 11.51
CA LEU A 134 -4.00 14.47 12.73
C LEU A 134 -5.41 14.01 13.13
N LEU A 135 -6.35 13.92 12.20
CA LEU A 135 -7.70 13.40 12.45
C LEU A 135 -7.65 11.96 12.95
N GLY A 136 -6.83 11.12 12.35
CA GLY A 136 -6.60 9.75 12.79
C GLY A 136 -6.07 9.68 14.22
N ARG A 137 -5.16 10.58 14.59
CA ARG A 137 -4.58 10.68 15.93
C ARG A 137 -5.60 11.15 16.96
N ILE A 138 -6.35 12.21 16.65
CA ILE A 138 -7.31 12.80 17.60
C ILE A 138 -8.50 11.87 17.83
N PHE A 139 -9.14 11.39 16.77
CA PHE A 139 -10.40 10.64 16.88
C PHE A 139 -10.22 9.14 17.16
N PHE A 140 -9.07 8.56 16.80
CA PHE A 140 -8.85 7.12 16.93
C PHE A 140 -7.59 6.77 17.73
N SER A 141 -6.83 7.76 18.24
CA SER A 141 -5.55 7.54 18.94
C SER A 141 -4.56 6.72 18.10
N LEU A 142 -4.56 6.92 16.79
CA LEU A 142 -3.61 6.30 15.87
C LEU A 142 -2.24 6.94 16.03
N LYS A 143 -1.20 6.11 16.20
CA LYS A 143 0.20 6.56 16.26
C LYS A 143 0.87 6.37 14.88
N ILE A 144 0.19 6.84 13.82
CA ILE A 144 0.67 6.80 12.44
C ILE A 144 0.80 8.25 11.97
N SER A 145 1.97 8.66 11.50
CA SER A 145 2.26 10.03 11.06
C SER A 145 1.99 10.26 9.57
N ASP A 146 1.75 9.18 8.81
CA ASP A 146 1.54 9.20 7.36
C ASP A 146 0.43 8.22 6.97
N ILE A 147 -0.82 8.59 7.28
CA ILE A 147 -1.96 7.67 7.16
C ILE A 147 -2.32 7.31 5.71
N LEU A 148 -1.96 8.16 4.76
CA LEU A 148 -2.26 7.94 3.33
C LEU A 148 -1.15 7.18 2.60
N PHE A 149 0.02 6.97 3.23
CA PHE A 149 1.13 6.24 2.63
C PHE A 149 0.91 4.74 2.75
N THR A 150 0.70 4.10 1.62
CA THR A 150 0.26 2.70 1.59
C THR A 150 1.40 1.69 1.51
N PHE A 151 2.64 2.08 1.72
CA PHE A 151 3.74 1.15 1.88
C PHE A 151 3.64 0.48 3.25
N VAL A 152 2.85 -0.59 3.29
CA VAL A 152 2.47 -1.30 4.53
C VAL A 152 2.69 -2.79 4.34
N MET A 153 3.31 -3.43 5.34
CA MET A 153 3.41 -4.88 5.44
C MET A 153 2.53 -5.39 6.58
N GLY A 154 1.91 -6.55 6.43
CA GLY A 154 1.05 -7.10 7.47
C GLY A 154 0.87 -8.61 7.39
N GLN A 155 0.34 -9.15 8.48
CA GLN A 155 -0.10 -10.54 8.53
C GLN A 155 -1.40 -10.68 7.72
N THR A 156 -1.41 -11.60 6.77
CA THR A 156 -2.54 -11.79 5.84
C THR A 156 -3.84 -12.11 6.57
N GLU A 157 -3.80 -13.00 7.53
CA GLU A 157 -4.99 -13.40 8.30
C GLU A 157 -5.47 -12.28 9.26
N SER A 158 -4.55 -11.48 9.82
CA SER A 158 -4.92 -10.31 10.62
C SER A 158 -5.66 -9.27 9.76
N PHE A 159 -5.19 -9.04 8.52
CA PHE A 159 -5.88 -8.13 7.60
C PHE A 159 -7.30 -8.62 7.24
N LYS A 160 -7.46 -9.89 6.89
CA LYS A 160 -8.79 -10.45 6.55
C LYS A 160 -9.82 -10.26 7.66
N LYS A 161 -9.40 -10.34 8.92
CA LYS A 161 -10.28 -10.10 10.08
C LYS A 161 -10.77 -8.65 10.19
N LEU A 162 -10.13 -7.69 9.51
CA LEU A 162 -10.54 -6.28 9.56
C LEU A 162 -11.83 -6.01 8.76
N ASN A 163 -12.15 -6.85 7.79
CA ASN A 163 -13.28 -6.63 6.87
C ASN A 163 -13.25 -5.22 6.24
N VAL A 164 -12.09 -4.84 5.68
CA VAL A 164 -11.95 -3.59 4.92
C VAL A 164 -12.80 -3.68 3.66
N MET A 165 -13.56 -2.64 3.35
CA MET A 165 -14.55 -2.66 2.27
C MET A 165 -14.35 -1.55 1.22
N SER A 166 -13.57 -0.53 1.53
CA SER A 166 -13.34 0.60 0.61
C SER A 166 -12.57 0.18 -0.63
N THR A 167 -13.20 0.34 -1.78
CA THR A 167 -12.65 -0.06 -3.08
C THR A 167 -11.84 1.04 -3.78
N ASP A 168 -11.80 2.24 -3.21
CA ASP A 168 -11.07 3.42 -3.69
C ASP A 168 -10.01 3.90 -2.68
N PHE A 169 -9.59 5.16 -2.75
CA PHE A 169 -8.57 5.71 -1.83
C PHE A 169 -9.01 5.83 -0.37
N ARG A 170 -10.29 5.66 -0.04
CA ARG A 170 -10.75 5.53 1.35
C ARG A 170 -10.13 4.33 2.07
N PHE A 171 -9.65 3.32 1.32
CA PHE A 171 -8.86 2.21 1.87
C PHE A 171 -7.74 2.69 2.78
N CYS A 172 -7.04 3.78 2.41
CA CYS A 172 -5.89 4.31 3.13
C CYS A 172 -6.22 4.68 4.59
N VAL A 173 -7.44 5.09 4.88
CA VAL A 173 -7.89 5.44 6.24
C VAL A 173 -8.74 4.35 6.88
N GLU A 174 -9.56 3.64 6.12
CA GLU A 174 -10.38 2.56 6.66
C GLU A 174 -9.53 1.45 7.27
N PHE A 175 -8.48 1.04 6.59
CA PHE A 175 -7.58 -0.03 7.04
C PHE A 175 -6.96 0.28 8.41
N PRO A 176 -6.17 1.36 8.60
CA PRO A 176 -5.52 1.64 9.88
C PRO A 176 -6.53 1.96 11.01
N ILE A 177 -7.66 2.59 10.70
CA ILE A 177 -8.70 2.87 11.69
C ILE A 177 -9.33 1.56 12.18
N LYS A 178 -9.71 0.64 11.30
CA LYS A 178 -10.27 -0.67 11.68
C LYS A 178 -9.24 -1.52 12.43
N MET A 179 -7.99 -1.50 12.01
CA MET A 179 -6.88 -2.13 12.73
C MET A 179 -6.81 -1.63 14.18
N LYS A 180 -6.85 -0.32 14.37
CA LYS A 180 -6.82 0.29 15.71
C LYS A 180 -8.03 -0.10 16.55
N LYS A 181 -9.25 -0.03 15.98
CA LYS A 181 -10.49 -0.45 16.65
C LYS A 181 -10.44 -1.91 17.09
N LYS A 182 -9.80 -2.78 16.33
CA LYS A 182 -9.58 -4.19 16.70
C LYS A 182 -8.38 -4.43 17.61
N LYS A 183 -7.73 -3.36 18.11
CA LYS A 183 -6.60 -3.40 19.06
C LYS A 183 -5.42 -4.27 18.57
N MET A 184 -5.22 -4.34 17.27
CA MET A 184 -4.09 -5.07 16.67
C MET A 184 -2.78 -4.34 16.92
N LYS A 185 -1.69 -5.09 17.03
CA LYS A 185 -0.35 -4.54 17.24
C LYS A 185 0.20 -3.98 15.93
N TYR A 186 0.69 -2.77 15.96
CA TYR A 186 1.34 -2.15 14.81
C TYR A 186 2.54 -1.31 15.22
N PHE A 187 3.43 -1.12 14.28
CA PHE A 187 4.60 -0.25 14.41
C PHE A 187 4.75 0.61 13.16
N SER A 188 5.45 1.74 13.30
CA SER A 188 5.73 2.63 12.17
C SER A 188 7.22 2.88 12.06
N ILE A 189 7.78 2.76 10.86
CA ILE A 189 9.18 3.06 10.55
C ILE A 189 9.27 4.22 9.59
N SER A 190 10.42 4.89 9.57
CA SER A 190 10.75 5.89 8.55
C SER A 190 11.02 5.20 7.20
N SER A 191 10.59 5.83 6.12
CA SER A 191 10.86 5.40 4.74
C SER A 191 11.04 6.60 3.85
N TYR A 192 11.87 6.49 2.83
CA TYR A 192 12.10 7.54 1.85
C TYR A 192 11.30 7.23 0.58
N GLU A 193 10.45 8.16 0.16
CA GLU A 193 9.72 8.06 -1.09
C GLU A 193 10.54 8.67 -2.22
N LYS A 194 10.99 7.82 -3.14
CA LYS A 194 11.72 8.21 -4.34
C LYS A 194 10.78 8.89 -5.35
N LYS A 195 11.34 9.67 -6.26
CA LYS A 195 10.59 10.15 -7.40
C LYS A 195 10.10 8.97 -8.25
N ARG A 196 8.83 9.00 -8.67
CA ARG A 196 8.28 7.97 -9.57
C ARG A 196 9.06 7.90 -10.88
N ILE A 197 9.22 6.70 -11.41
CA ILE A 197 9.94 6.43 -12.67
C ILE A 197 9.16 6.99 -13.84
N SER A 198 7.83 6.74 -13.88
CA SER A 198 6.93 7.20 -14.95
C SER A 198 5.49 7.28 -14.46
N GLY A 199 4.58 7.72 -15.35
CA GLY A 199 3.16 7.79 -15.07
C GLY A 199 2.74 9.07 -14.34
N ILE A 200 1.44 9.13 -14.01
CA ILE A 200 0.81 10.26 -13.32
C ILE A 200 0.13 9.79 -12.03
N LYS A 201 0.05 10.68 -11.05
CA LYS A 201 -0.72 10.43 -9.83
C LYS A 201 -2.16 10.08 -10.18
N LYS A 202 -2.66 8.98 -9.65
CA LYS A 202 -4.02 8.49 -9.92
C LYS A 202 -5.06 9.12 -8.96
N VAL A 203 -4.60 9.70 -7.86
CA VAL A 203 -5.43 10.35 -6.85
C VAL A 203 -5.87 11.73 -7.32
N ASN A 204 -7.16 12.04 -7.18
CA ASN A 204 -7.71 13.38 -7.32
C ASN A 204 -7.81 14.00 -5.92
N VAL A 205 -6.91 14.96 -5.62
CA VAL A 205 -6.72 15.52 -4.28
C VAL A 205 -8.02 16.02 -3.65
N PHE A 206 -8.85 16.76 -4.39
CA PHE A 206 -10.09 17.31 -3.85
C PHE A 206 -11.20 16.27 -3.72
N LYS A 207 -11.47 15.51 -4.79
CA LYS A 207 -12.53 14.50 -4.80
C LYS A 207 -12.22 13.39 -3.80
N ASP A 208 -11.04 12.79 -3.90
CA ASP A 208 -10.67 11.67 -3.04
C ASP A 208 -10.45 12.13 -1.60
N GLY A 209 -9.88 13.33 -1.39
CA GLY A 209 -9.75 13.94 -0.08
C GLY A 209 -11.10 14.12 0.63
N PHE A 210 -12.13 14.60 -0.09
CA PHE A 210 -13.47 14.72 0.45
C PHE A 210 -14.07 13.34 0.83
N LEU A 211 -13.91 12.34 -0.03
CA LEU A 211 -14.39 10.99 0.26
C LEU A 211 -13.66 10.36 1.46
N ILE A 212 -12.37 10.60 1.59
CA ILE A 212 -11.56 10.15 2.74
C ILE A 212 -12.06 10.80 4.03
N LEU A 213 -12.35 12.11 4.01
CA LEU A 213 -12.91 12.80 5.17
C LEU A 213 -14.26 12.19 5.59
N LEU A 214 -15.17 11.98 4.64
CA LEU A 214 -16.46 11.33 4.91
C LEU A 214 -16.29 9.92 5.49
N GLU A 215 -15.31 9.17 5.03
CA GLU A 215 -15.01 7.83 5.56
C GLU A 215 -14.51 7.88 7.00
N ILE A 216 -13.65 8.85 7.35
CA ILE A 216 -13.19 9.07 8.73
C ILE A 216 -14.39 9.37 9.64
N ILE A 217 -15.28 10.27 9.21
CA ILE A 217 -16.50 10.60 9.95
C ILE A 217 -17.39 9.36 10.11
N ARG A 218 -17.64 8.62 9.03
CA ARG A 218 -18.43 7.38 9.07
C ARG A 218 -17.86 6.36 10.06
N LEU A 219 -16.53 6.21 10.07
CA LEU A 219 -15.85 5.28 10.96
C LEU A 219 -15.85 5.72 12.42
N TYR A 220 -15.98 7.03 12.67
CA TYR A 220 -16.06 7.55 14.05
C TYR A 220 -17.38 7.18 14.72
N PHE A 221 -18.50 7.23 13.98
CA PHE A 221 -19.85 6.94 14.49
C PHE A 221 -20.23 5.44 14.42
N LYS A 222 -19.39 4.57 13.89
CA LYS A 222 -19.56 3.10 13.88
C LYS A 222 -18.74 2.43 14.97
#